data_344551979a5c71698792468a1e1f8ef1
#
_entry.id   344551979a5c71698792468a1e1f8ef1
#
_cell.length_a   1.000
_cell.length_b   1.000
_cell.length_c   1.000
_cell.angle_alpha   90.00
_cell.angle_beta   90.00
_cell.angle_gamma   90.00
#
_symmetry.space_group_name_H-M   'P 1'
#
loop_
_entity.id
_entity.type
_entity.pdbx_description
1 polymer ?
#
loop_
_entity_poly.entity_id
_entity_poly.type
_entity_poly.pdbx_seq_one_letter_code
_entity_poly.pdbx_strand_id
1 'polypeptide(L)'
;MYKIYKSCADGVDELMLDQLEKCIWIDIISPSMEELTEISAATGVQLDYLTAALDDEEKSRIEWESDQILILIDIPLLRSNNDYDTLPLGIIITANCIITVCLEVNAVLADFNSVNYRTFSTFKKTRFLFQILYKSATLYLKYIRNINRRTDELEQHLRKSMENAELFNLLDVQKSLTFFSASLRSNYIVTEKILRLRSTNQLQHLIKMYEEDEDLLEDVIIEYKQAIEMVEMYSHILNSMMEVFASIINNNMNLVMKFLAGVTILLAIPTVLSG
;
A
#
# COMPACT_ATOMS: atom_id res chain seq x y z
N MET A 1 12.39 -13.80 -10.24
CA MET A 1 11.78 -15.14 -10.11
C MET A 1 10.30 -15.06 -10.48
N TYR A 2 9.79 -15.97 -11.34
CA TYR A 2 8.38 -15.98 -11.72
C TYR A 2 7.75 -17.35 -11.51
N LYS A 3 6.43 -17.38 -11.40
CA LYS A 3 5.60 -18.58 -11.32
C LYS A 3 4.39 -18.44 -12.23
N ILE A 4 3.96 -19.53 -12.87
CA ILE A 4 2.85 -19.53 -13.79
C ILE A 4 1.78 -20.47 -13.26
N TYR A 5 0.58 -19.95 -13.09
CA TYR A 5 -0.55 -20.66 -12.51
C TYR A 5 -1.71 -20.79 -13.48
N LYS A 6 -2.37 -21.93 -13.47
CA LYS A 6 -3.61 -22.18 -14.18
C LYS A 6 -4.62 -22.84 -13.26
N SER A 7 -5.80 -22.27 -13.16
CA SER A 7 -6.90 -22.88 -12.40
C SER A 7 -7.43 -24.12 -13.12
N CYS A 8 -7.64 -25.19 -12.37
CA CYS A 8 -8.25 -26.43 -12.81
C CYS A 8 -9.49 -26.76 -11.96
N ALA A 9 -10.24 -27.79 -12.31
CA ALA A 9 -11.46 -28.17 -11.57
C ALA A 9 -11.17 -28.48 -10.09
N ASP A 10 -10.03 -29.10 -9.82
CA ASP A 10 -9.65 -29.60 -8.49
C ASP A 10 -8.48 -28.86 -7.85
N GLY A 11 -8.01 -27.75 -8.47
CA GLY A 11 -6.84 -27.03 -7.95
C GLY A 11 -6.30 -25.93 -8.83
N VAL A 12 -5.04 -25.63 -8.61
CA VAL A 12 -4.23 -24.70 -9.41
C VAL A 12 -2.95 -25.44 -9.80
N ASP A 13 -2.72 -25.60 -11.07
CA ASP A 13 -1.50 -26.19 -11.61
C ASP A 13 -0.43 -25.12 -11.81
N GLU A 14 0.82 -25.46 -11.47
CA GLU A 14 1.98 -24.64 -11.78
C GLU A 14 2.57 -25.12 -13.13
N LEU A 15 2.69 -24.21 -14.10
CA LEU A 15 3.15 -24.48 -15.46
C LEU A 15 4.56 -23.96 -15.66
N MET A 16 5.22 -24.49 -16.69
CA MET A 16 6.50 -23.95 -17.21
C MET A 16 6.26 -23.01 -18.38
N LEU A 17 7.23 -22.14 -18.69
CA LEU A 17 7.12 -21.11 -19.72
C LEU A 17 6.96 -21.69 -21.14
N ASP A 18 7.47 -22.88 -21.38
CA ASP A 18 7.31 -23.64 -22.65
C ASP A 18 5.92 -24.24 -22.83
N GLN A 19 5.10 -24.23 -21.78
CA GLN A 19 3.74 -24.81 -21.74
C GLN A 19 2.65 -23.74 -21.59
N LEU A 20 2.90 -22.54 -22.14
CA LEU A 20 1.94 -21.45 -22.02
C LEU A 20 0.61 -21.80 -22.69
N GLU A 21 -0.46 -21.69 -21.91
CA GLU A 21 -1.83 -21.88 -22.36
C GLU A 21 -2.64 -20.57 -22.22
N LYS A 22 -3.92 -20.63 -22.58
CA LYS A 22 -4.83 -19.50 -22.33
C LYS A 22 -5.34 -19.52 -20.88
N CYS A 23 -5.68 -18.32 -20.40
CA CYS A 23 -6.26 -18.13 -19.08
C CYS A 23 -5.31 -18.54 -17.94
N ILE A 24 -4.07 -18.09 -18.03
CA ILE A 24 -3.04 -18.27 -17.00
C ILE A 24 -2.83 -16.98 -16.20
N TRP A 25 -2.26 -17.14 -15.02
CA TRP A 25 -1.70 -16.06 -14.21
C TRP A 25 -0.20 -16.25 -14.08
N ILE A 26 0.57 -15.23 -14.43
CA ILE A 26 2.02 -15.17 -14.26
C ILE A 26 2.31 -14.21 -13.11
N ASP A 27 2.85 -14.72 -12.03
CA ASP A 27 3.27 -13.92 -10.87
C ASP A 27 4.79 -13.72 -10.90
N ILE A 28 5.21 -12.47 -11.01
CA ILE A 28 6.61 -12.07 -11.17
C ILE A 28 7.04 -11.27 -9.96
N ILE A 29 8.00 -11.79 -9.21
CA ILE A 29 8.53 -11.16 -8.01
C ILE A 29 10.03 -10.96 -8.15
N SER A 30 10.50 -9.72 -7.97
CA SER A 30 11.92 -9.35 -8.06
C SER A 30 12.61 -9.96 -9.30
N PRO A 31 12.11 -9.69 -10.52
CA PRO A 31 12.65 -10.28 -11.75
C PRO A 31 14.02 -9.72 -12.13
N SER A 32 14.79 -10.51 -12.84
CA SER A 32 15.92 -10.00 -13.64
C SER A 32 15.43 -9.48 -14.99
N MET A 33 16.24 -8.64 -15.67
CA MET A 33 15.92 -8.17 -17.02
C MET A 33 15.85 -9.31 -18.04
N GLU A 34 16.60 -10.39 -17.82
CA GLU A 34 16.57 -11.59 -18.64
C GLU A 34 15.22 -12.30 -18.52
N GLU A 35 14.72 -12.51 -17.29
CA GLU A 35 13.40 -13.08 -17.03
C GLU A 35 12.26 -12.26 -17.65
N LEU A 36 12.35 -10.92 -17.58
CA LEU A 36 11.36 -10.03 -18.20
C LEU A 36 11.36 -10.11 -19.73
N THR A 37 12.55 -10.17 -20.31
CA THR A 37 12.69 -10.29 -21.78
C THR A 37 12.14 -11.64 -22.27
N GLU A 38 12.40 -12.71 -21.53
CA GLU A 38 11.87 -14.05 -21.81
C GLU A 38 10.34 -14.09 -21.74
N ILE A 39 9.75 -13.52 -20.68
CA ILE A 39 8.30 -13.43 -20.51
C ILE A 39 7.67 -12.54 -21.60
N SER A 40 8.29 -11.39 -21.91
CA SER A 40 7.85 -10.50 -22.99
C SER A 40 7.80 -11.24 -24.32
N ALA A 41 8.86 -11.98 -24.67
CA ALA A 41 8.93 -12.77 -25.91
C ALA A 41 7.87 -13.90 -25.95
N ALA A 42 7.64 -14.57 -24.83
CA ALA A 42 6.71 -15.70 -24.74
C ALA A 42 5.22 -15.26 -24.72
N THR A 43 4.91 -14.10 -24.14
CA THR A 43 3.54 -13.60 -23.97
C THR A 43 3.12 -12.54 -24.96
N GLY A 44 4.10 -11.88 -25.63
CA GLY A 44 3.87 -10.71 -26.48
C GLY A 44 3.57 -9.42 -25.71
N VAL A 45 3.77 -9.41 -24.38
CA VAL A 45 3.57 -8.21 -23.55
C VAL A 45 4.75 -7.27 -23.73
N GLN A 46 4.45 -5.96 -23.82
CA GLN A 46 5.48 -4.93 -23.96
C GLN A 46 6.41 -4.94 -22.73
N LEU A 47 7.71 -4.84 -22.98
CA LEU A 47 8.71 -4.85 -21.91
C LEU A 47 8.53 -3.67 -20.97
N ASP A 48 8.15 -2.49 -21.50
CA ASP A 48 7.89 -1.29 -20.72
C ASP A 48 6.76 -1.50 -19.69
N TYR A 49 5.74 -2.30 -20.03
CA TYR A 49 4.68 -2.65 -19.10
C TYR A 49 5.16 -3.57 -17.97
N LEU A 50 6.07 -4.48 -18.30
CA LEU A 50 6.65 -5.39 -17.31
C LEU A 50 7.64 -4.68 -16.36
N THR A 51 8.33 -3.65 -16.85
CA THR A 51 9.31 -2.88 -16.04
C THR A 51 8.67 -1.77 -15.23
N ALA A 52 7.48 -1.30 -15.60
CA ALA A 52 6.83 -0.17 -14.97
C ALA A 52 6.66 -0.31 -13.44
N ALA A 53 6.38 -1.50 -12.92
CA ALA A 53 6.24 -1.74 -11.48
C ALA A 53 7.56 -1.98 -10.73
N LEU A 54 8.70 -1.85 -11.42
CA LEU A 54 10.04 -2.01 -10.83
C LEU A 54 10.68 -0.68 -10.44
N ASP A 55 10.02 0.42 -10.72
CA ASP A 55 10.35 1.74 -10.18
C ASP A 55 9.49 1.95 -8.91
N ASP A 56 10.13 2.09 -7.76
CA ASP A 56 9.46 2.25 -6.47
C ASP A 56 8.77 3.63 -6.31
N GLU A 57 9.12 4.61 -7.15
CA GLU A 57 8.48 5.94 -7.21
C GLU A 57 7.37 6.02 -8.29
N GLU A 58 7.07 4.92 -8.97
CA GLU A 58 6.08 4.91 -10.06
C GLU A 58 4.65 5.17 -9.54
N LYS A 59 3.88 5.95 -10.30
CA LYS A 59 2.54 6.38 -9.88
C LYS A 59 1.46 5.42 -10.34
N SER A 60 0.49 5.20 -9.46
CA SER A 60 -0.71 4.42 -9.79
C SER A 60 -1.43 5.03 -10.99
N ARG A 61 -1.63 4.24 -12.04
CA ARG A 61 -2.31 4.62 -13.27
C ARG A 61 -2.88 3.43 -14.02
N ILE A 62 -3.67 3.70 -15.02
CA ILE A 62 -4.14 2.72 -15.99
C ILE A 62 -3.77 3.20 -17.39
N GLU A 63 -3.17 2.33 -18.16
CA GLU A 63 -2.79 2.53 -19.56
C GLU A 63 -3.26 1.35 -20.39
N TRP A 64 -3.52 1.58 -21.66
CA TRP A 64 -3.85 0.52 -22.59
C TRP A 64 -3.31 0.84 -23.99
N GLU A 65 -2.78 -0.16 -24.61
CA GLU A 65 -2.31 -0.09 -25.99
C GLU A 65 -2.60 -1.43 -26.69
N SER A 66 -3.14 -1.36 -27.90
CA SER A 66 -3.53 -2.56 -28.68
C SER A 66 -4.42 -3.51 -27.86
N ASP A 67 -3.96 -4.73 -27.60
CA ASP A 67 -4.68 -5.77 -26.87
C ASP A 67 -4.11 -6.00 -25.44
N GLN A 68 -3.58 -4.96 -24.82
CA GLN A 68 -2.96 -5.02 -23.48
C GLN A 68 -3.42 -3.86 -22.62
N ILE A 69 -3.65 -4.13 -21.34
CA ILE A 69 -3.96 -3.13 -20.32
C ILE A 69 -2.93 -3.27 -19.21
N LEU A 70 -2.28 -2.16 -18.87
CA LEU A 70 -1.46 -2.04 -17.66
C LEU A 70 -2.26 -1.30 -16.59
N ILE A 71 -2.34 -1.86 -15.41
CA ILE A 71 -2.89 -1.26 -14.20
C ILE A 71 -1.79 -1.24 -13.17
N LEU A 72 -1.37 -0.06 -12.78
CA LEU A 72 -0.43 0.15 -11.66
C LEU A 72 -1.21 0.64 -10.46
N ILE A 73 -0.99 -0.01 -9.34
CA ILE A 73 -1.52 0.38 -8.03
C ILE A 73 -0.41 0.30 -6.99
N ASP A 74 -0.51 1.10 -5.95
CA ASP A 74 0.34 0.94 -4.78
C ASP A 74 -0.30 -0.02 -3.79
N ILE A 75 0.44 -0.98 -3.31
CA ILE A 75 -0.01 -1.92 -2.28
C ILE A 75 0.65 -1.63 -0.94
N PRO A 76 -0.05 -1.85 0.19
CA PRO A 76 0.51 -1.61 1.50
C PRO A 76 1.50 -2.71 1.88
N LEU A 77 2.64 -2.30 2.42
CA LEU A 77 3.71 -3.17 2.85
C LEU A 77 4.01 -2.96 4.34
N LEU A 78 4.19 -4.05 5.06
CA LEU A 78 4.65 -4.04 6.43
C LEU A 78 6.14 -4.40 6.45
N ARG A 79 6.99 -3.43 6.80
CA ARG A 79 8.43 -3.59 7.02
C ARG A 79 8.72 -4.15 8.42
N SER A 80 9.97 -4.44 8.71
CA SER A 80 10.42 -4.78 10.07
C SER A 80 10.13 -3.62 11.04
N ASN A 81 9.86 -3.92 12.31
CA ASN A 81 9.58 -2.94 13.38
C ASN A 81 8.23 -2.20 13.30
N ASN A 82 7.21 -2.79 12.67
CA ASN A 82 5.90 -2.15 12.49
C ASN A 82 5.97 -0.80 11.73
N ASP A 83 6.93 -0.66 10.84
CA ASP A 83 6.99 0.41 9.89
C ASP A 83 6.18 0.05 8.64
N TYR A 84 5.37 0.98 8.15
CA TYR A 84 4.45 0.75 7.04
C TYR A 84 4.86 1.62 5.86
N ASP A 85 4.88 0.98 4.70
CA ASP A 85 5.31 1.57 3.44
C ASP A 85 4.34 1.16 2.32
N THR A 86 4.58 1.65 1.12
CA THR A 86 3.83 1.26 -0.08
C THR A 86 4.78 0.81 -1.18
N LEU A 87 4.29 -0.07 -2.05
CA LEU A 87 5.07 -0.62 -3.14
C LEU A 87 4.20 -0.72 -4.39
N PRO A 88 4.70 -0.35 -5.58
CA PRO A 88 3.98 -0.54 -6.83
C PRO A 88 3.73 -2.02 -7.13
N LEU A 89 2.52 -2.32 -7.58
CA LEU A 89 2.11 -3.59 -8.14
C LEU A 89 1.60 -3.34 -9.56
N GLY A 90 2.28 -3.90 -10.54
CA GLY A 90 1.84 -3.92 -11.92
C GLY A 90 0.91 -5.10 -12.18
N ILE A 91 -0.23 -4.84 -12.79
CA ILE A 91 -1.19 -5.86 -13.21
C ILE A 91 -1.41 -5.66 -14.71
N ILE A 92 -0.98 -6.62 -15.52
CA ILE A 92 -1.12 -6.56 -16.97
C ILE A 92 -2.14 -7.59 -17.41
N ILE A 93 -3.13 -7.15 -18.20
CA ILE A 93 -4.19 -8.01 -18.72
C ILE A 93 -4.09 -8.07 -20.24
N THR A 94 -4.03 -9.29 -20.76
CA THR A 94 -4.09 -9.58 -22.19
C THR A 94 -5.26 -10.49 -22.51
N ALA A 95 -5.49 -10.80 -23.77
CA ALA A 95 -6.50 -11.78 -24.17
C ALA A 95 -6.24 -13.16 -23.53
N ASN A 96 -4.99 -13.55 -23.35
CA ASN A 96 -4.59 -14.89 -22.93
C ASN A 96 -4.21 -15.03 -21.45
N CYS A 97 -3.70 -13.99 -20.81
CA CYS A 97 -3.17 -14.07 -19.45
C CYS A 97 -3.44 -12.81 -18.63
N ILE A 98 -3.29 -12.95 -17.33
CA ILE A 98 -3.07 -11.88 -16.37
C ILE A 98 -1.66 -12.03 -15.82
N ILE A 99 -0.90 -10.93 -15.71
CA ILE A 99 0.47 -10.92 -15.19
C ILE A 99 0.52 -9.94 -14.03
N THR A 100 1.11 -10.35 -12.93
CA THR A 100 1.43 -9.47 -11.80
C THR A 100 2.93 -9.30 -11.68
N VAL A 101 3.40 -8.06 -11.50
CA VAL A 101 4.81 -7.73 -11.33
C VAL A 101 5.00 -6.89 -10.09
N CYS A 102 5.91 -7.28 -9.22
CA CYS A 102 6.21 -6.58 -7.98
C CYS A 102 7.70 -6.73 -7.63
N LEU A 103 8.26 -5.73 -6.95
CA LEU A 103 9.65 -5.75 -6.48
C LEU A 103 9.87 -6.78 -5.35
N GLU A 104 8.87 -7.01 -4.51
CA GLU A 104 9.00 -7.86 -3.33
C GLU A 104 7.80 -8.79 -3.15
N VAL A 105 7.98 -9.84 -2.37
CA VAL A 105 6.88 -10.67 -1.88
C VAL A 105 5.93 -9.82 -1.03
N ASN A 106 4.65 -9.89 -1.31
CA ASN A 106 3.66 -9.05 -0.66
C ASN A 106 2.44 -9.83 -0.17
N ALA A 107 1.76 -9.26 0.83
CA ALA A 107 0.60 -9.89 1.46
C ALA A 107 -0.68 -9.82 0.61
N VAL A 108 -0.71 -8.99 -0.44
CA VAL A 108 -1.86 -8.89 -1.35
C VAL A 108 -1.99 -10.15 -2.19
N LEU A 109 -0.88 -10.61 -2.77
CA LEU A 109 -0.86 -11.79 -3.65
C LEU A 109 -0.67 -13.11 -2.89
N ALA A 110 -0.17 -13.08 -1.65
CA ALA A 110 0.15 -14.27 -0.87
C ALA A 110 -1.04 -15.23 -0.63
N ASP A 111 -2.27 -14.71 -0.62
CA ASP A 111 -3.47 -15.51 -0.41
C ASP A 111 -3.93 -16.23 -1.70
N PHE A 112 -3.46 -15.81 -2.87
CA PHE A 112 -3.80 -16.44 -4.15
C PHE A 112 -2.79 -17.57 -4.45
N ASN A 113 -3.05 -18.74 -3.91
CA ASN A 113 -2.16 -19.89 -3.98
C ASN A 113 -2.94 -21.20 -4.14
N SER A 114 -2.24 -22.31 -4.29
CA SER A 114 -2.84 -23.65 -4.47
C SER A 114 -3.68 -24.13 -3.27
N VAL A 115 -3.47 -23.61 -2.08
CA VAL A 115 -4.27 -23.95 -0.88
C VAL A 115 -5.63 -23.26 -0.95
N ASN A 116 -5.64 -22.01 -1.42
CA ASN A 116 -6.85 -21.18 -1.52
C ASN A 116 -7.46 -21.17 -2.93
N TYR A 117 -7.24 -22.21 -3.72
CA TYR A 117 -7.64 -22.30 -5.15
C TYR A 117 -9.13 -22.04 -5.40
N ARG A 118 -9.99 -22.22 -4.40
CA ARG A 118 -11.44 -21.99 -4.52
C ARG A 118 -11.80 -20.50 -4.48
N THR A 119 -10.90 -19.63 -4.04
CA THR A 119 -11.18 -18.22 -3.86
C THR A 119 -10.98 -17.38 -5.11
N PHE A 120 -10.18 -17.86 -6.08
CA PHE A 120 -9.90 -17.16 -7.32
C PHE A 120 -9.90 -18.10 -8.52
N SER A 121 -9.95 -17.53 -9.73
CA SER A 121 -9.90 -18.32 -10.97
C SER A 121 -9.18 -17.54 -12.06
N THR A 122 -8.18 -18.15 -12.67
CA THR A 122 -7.41 -17.56 -13.78
C THR A 122 -8.25 -17.39 -15.06
N PHE A 123 -9.36 -18.13 -15.18
CA PHE A 123 -10.33 -17.98 -16.29
C PHE A 123 -11.16 -16.69 -16.17
N LYS A 124 -11.44 -16.23 -14.95
CA LYS A 124 -12.22 -15.02 -14.65
C LYS A 124 -11.28 -13.84 -14.38
N LYS A 125 -10.49 -13.45 -15.38
CA LYS A 125 -9.43 -12.43 -15.24
C LYS A 125 -9.91 -11.10 -14.64
N THR A 126 -11.08 -10.62 -15.07
CA THR A 126 -11.68 -9.38 -14.51
C THR A 126 -12.01 -9.53 -13.03
N ARG A 127 -12.64 -10.64 -12.65
CA ARG A 127 -12.94 -10.92 -11.24
C ARG A 127 -11.66 -11.06 -10.42
N PHE A 128 -10.66 -11.73 -10.95
CA PHE A 128 -9.38 -11.89 -10.29
C PHE A 128 -8.66 -10.54 -10.09
N LEU A 129 -8.68 -9.66 -11.09
CA LEU A 129 -8.22 -8.27 -10.94
C LEU A 129 -8.92 -7.59 -9.75
N PHE A 130 -10.25 -7.65 -9.69
CA PHE A 130 -10.99 -6.96 -8.63
C PHE A 130 -10.76 -7.59 -7.25
N GLN A 131 -10.52 -8.89 -7.19
CA GLN A 131 -10.11 -9.55 -5.94
C GLN A 131 -8.74 -9.08 -5.46
N ILE A 132 -7.77 -8.83 -6.36
CA ILE A 132 -6.47 -8.25 -6.01
C ILE A 132 -6.67 -6.82 -5.46
N LEU A 133 -7.48 -5.99 -6.14
CA LEU A 133 -7.79 -4.62 -5.68
C LEU A 133 -8.51 -4.63 -4.32
N TYR A 134 -9.49 -5.51 -4.13
CA TYR A 134 -10.22 -5.66 -2.87
C TYR A 134 -9.29 -6.08 -1.74
N LYS A 135 -8.39 -7.04 -2.01
CA LYS A 135 -7.39 -7.48 -1.03
C LYS A 135 -6.43 -6.36 -0.65
N SER A 136 -5.99 -5.55 -1.62
CA SER A 136 -5.18 -4.35 -1.36
C SER A 136 -5.92 -3.39 -0.43
N ALA A 137 -7.15 -3.03 -0.74
CA ALA A 137 -7.95 -2.10 0.07
C ALA A 137 -8.18 -2.61 1.51
N THR A 138 -8.53 -3.88 1.67
CA THR A 138 -8.73 -4.49 2.99
C THR A 138 -7.44 -4.57 3.82
N LEU A 139 -6.27 -4.75 3.19
CA LEU A 139 -4.98 -4.71 3.86
C LEU A 139 -4.62 -3.29 4.31
N TYR A 140 -4.88 -2.26 3.50
CA TYR A 140 -4.75 -0.87 3.93
C TYR A 140 -5.58 -0.62 5.20
N LEU A 141 -6.86 -0.98 5.21
CA LEU A 141 -7.73 -0.81 6.38
C LEU A 141 -7.19 -1.55 7.61
N LYS A 142 -6.68 -2.76 7.44
CA LYS A 142 -6.06 -3.53 8.51
C LYS A 142 -4.84 -2.80 9.07
N TYR A 143 -3.95 -2.32 8.22
CA TYR A 143 -2.71 -1.66 8.63
C TYR A 143 -2.99 -0.28 9.25
N ILE A 144 -3.94 0.48 8.74
CA ILE A 144 -4.38 1.75 9.31
C ILE A 144 -4.89 1.56 10.74
N ARG A 145 -5.68 0.49 11.01
CA ARG A 145 -6.12 0.16 12.37
C ARG A 145 -4.97 -0.22 13.29
N ASN A 146 -3.95 -0.91 12.78
CA ASN A 146 -2.75 -1.24 13.56
C ASN A 146 -1.93 0.02 13.87
N ILE A 147 -1.78 0.92 12.88
CA ILE A 147 -1.12 2.22 13.06
C ILE A 147 -1.82 3.02 14.17
N ASN A 148 -3.15 3.09 14.14
CA ASN A 148 -3.89 3.80 15.18
C ASN A 148 -3.65 3.21 16.57
N ARG A 149 -3.68 1.88 16.72
CA ARG A 149 -3.37 1.23 18.00
C ARG A 149 -1.98 1.57 18.50
N ARG A 150 -0.98 1.54 17.60
CA ARG A 150 0.39 1.95 17.95
C ARG A 150 0.46 3.42 18.37
N THR A 151 -0.29 4.29 17.72
CA THR A 151 -0.37 5.72 18.10
C THR A 151 -0.91 5.88 19.52
N ASP A 152 -1.95 5.13 19.90
CA ASP A 152 -2.51 5.17 21.25
C ASP A 152 -1.50 4.68 22.31
N GLU A 153 -0.71 3.66 21.99
CA GLU A 153 0.37 3.15 22.85
C GLU A 153 1.49 4.19 23.04
N LEU A 154 1.92 4.82 21.96
CA LEU A 154 2.92 5.89 21.98
C LEU A 154 2.44 7.11 22.78
N GLU A 155 1.18 7.50 22.65
CA GLU A 155 0.56 8.56 23.45
C GLU A 155 0.65 8.25 24.95
N GLN A 156 0.32 7.03 25.36
CA GLN A 156 0.38 6.63 26.77
C GLN A 156 1.81 6.65 27.31
N HIS A 157 2.81 6.28 26.51
CA HIS A 157 4.22 6.35 26.88
C HIS A 157 4.69 7.78 27.02
N LEU A 158 4.38 8.66 26.07
CA LEU A 158 4.72 10.08 26.13
C LEU A 158 4.13 10.80 27.33
N ARG A 159 2.90 10.45 27.72
CA ARG A 159 2.26 11.00 28.94
C ARG A 159 3.01 10.62 30.23
N LYS A 160 3.77 9.51 30.21
CA LYS A 160 4.51 9.01 31.40
C LYS A 160 5.96 9.45 31.43
N SER A 161 6.72 9.35 30.32
CA SER A 161 8.17 9.53 30.30
C SER A 161 8.64 10.79 29.60
N MET A 162 7.85 11.33 28.65
CA MET A 162 8.22 12.47 27.80
C MET A 162 9.58 12.31 27.12
N GLU A 163 9.92 11.10 26.68
CA GLU A 163 11.18 10.83 26.01
C GLU A 163 11.14 11.27 24.54
N ASN A 164 12.22 11.86 24.05
CA ASN A 164 12.31 12.30 22.66
C ASN A 164 12.22 11.13 21.66
N ALA A 165 12.61 9.91 22.06
CA ALA A 165 12.51 8.72 21.23
C ALA A 165 11.07 8.44 20.79
N GLU A 166 10.08 8.65 21.66
CA GLU A 166 8.67 8.44 21.35
C GLU A 166 8.13 9.49 20.36
N LEU A 167 8.70 10.70 20.36
CA LEU A 167 8.35 11.71 19.36
C LEU A 167 8.83 11.30 17.95
N PHE A 168 10.02 10.69 17.84
CA PHE A 168 10.50 10.14 16.56
C PHE A 168 9.61 8.98 16.09
N ASN A 169 9.18 8.11 16.99
CA ASN A 169 8.23 7.06 16.66
C ASN A 169 6.90 7.61 16.13
N LEU A 170 6.40 8.74 16.66
CA LEU A 170 5.21 9.41 16.11
C LEU A 170 5.45 10.01 14.71
N LEU A 171 6.66 10.52 14.43
CA LEU A 171 7.03 10.98 13.10
C LEU A 171 7.07 9.84 12.08
N ASP A 172 7.56 8.66 12.46
CA ASP A 172 7.55 7.47 11.60
C ASP A 172 6.11 7.04 11.28
N VAL A 173 5.22 7.07 12.28
CA VAL A 173 3.79 6.84 12.09
C VAL A 173 3.18 7.86 11.13
N GLN A 174 3.52 9.15 11.28
CA GLN A 174 3.03 10.22 10.40
C GLN A 174 3.49 10.01 8.95
N LYS A 175 4.75 9.60 8.76
CA LYS A 175 5.30 9.26 7.44
C LYS A 175 4.52 8.12 6.79
N SER A 176 4.25 7.03 7.52
CA SER A 176 3.46 5.90 7.04
C SER A 176 2.04 6.32 6.63
N LEU A 177 1.35 7.13 7.44
CA LEU A 177 0.02 7.66 7.10
C LEU A 177 0.05 8.56 5.86
N THR A 178 1.12 9.32 5.66
CA THR A 178 1.30 10.19 4.49
C THR A 178 1.44 9.35 3.22
N PHE A 179 2.26 8.31 3.23
CA PHE A 179 2.39 7.38 2.09
C PHE A 179 1.05 6.69 1.80
N PHE A 180 0.39 6.17 2.82
CA PHE A 180 -0.92 5.54 2.64
C PHE A 180 -1.96 6.50 2.06
N SER A 181 -1.99 7.76 2.51
CA SER A 181 -2.91 8.77 1.99
C SER A 181 -2.68 9.01 0.49
N ALA A 182 -1.44 9.17 0.07
CA ALA A 182 -1.09 9.41 -1.33
C ALA A 182 -1.46 8.20 -2.21
N SER A 183 -1.07 7.01 -1.80
CA SER A 183 -1.30 5.76 -2.54
C SER A 183 -2.77 5.40 -2.61
N LEU A 184 -3.52 5.53 -1.52
CA LEU A 184 -4.96 5.27 -1.50
C LEU A 184 -5.74 6.18 -2.43
N ARG A 185 -5.41 7.48 -2.47
CA ARG A 185 -6.05 8.44 -3.38
C ARG A 185 -5.74 8.10 -4.85
N SER A 186 -4.50 7.73 -5.16
CA SER A 186 -4.10 7.31 -6.50
C SER A 186 -4.81 6.02 -6.93
N ASN A 187 -4.85 5.02 -6.07
CA ASN A 187 -5.54 3.75 -6.30
C ASN A 187 -7.06 3.94 -6.50
N TYR A 188 -7.67 4.82 -5.69
CA TYR A 188 -9.08 5.16 -5.83
C TYR A 188 -9.38 5.74 -7.21
N ILE A 189 -8.55 6.67 -7.71
CA ILE A 189 -8.69 7.25 -9.06
C ILE A 189 -8.57 6.18 -10.15
N VAL A 190 -7.61 5.25 -10.00
CA VAL A 190 -7.45 4.12 -10.93
C VAL A 190 -8.70 3.24 -10.94
N THR A 191 -9.22 2.91 -9.77
CA THR A 191 -10.41 2.07 -9.62
C THR A 191 -11.66 2.73 -10.23
N GLU A 192 -11.84 4.03 -10.03
CA GLU A 192 -12.92 4.80 -10.70
C GLU A 192 -12.75 4.84 -12.22
N LYS A 193 -11.52 4.94 -12.72
CA LYS A 193 -11.26 4.87 -14.17
C LYS A 193 -11.66 3.51 -14.72
N ILE A 194 -11.34 2.41 -14.02
CA ILE A 194 -11.75 1.06 -14.41
C ILE A 194 -13.28 0.95 -14.51
N LEU A 195 -14.01 1.50 -13.53
CA LEU A 195 -15.48 1.51 -13.57
C LEU A 195 -16.02 2.26 -14.81
N ARG A 196 -15.41 3.37 -15.18
CA ARG A 196 -15.79 4.16 -16.37
C ARG A 196 -15.47 3.46 -17.70
N LEU A 197 -14.44 2.60 -17.74
CA LEU A 197 -14.09 1.81 -18.92
C LEU A 197 -15.19 0.80 -19.35
N ARG A 198 -16.10 0.44 -18.43
CA ARG A 198 -17.31 -0.33 -18.74
C ARG A 198 -18.09 0.22 -19.93
N SER A 199 -18.17 1.54 -20.03
CA SER A 199 -18.92 2.23 -21.10
C SER A 199 -18.17 2.29 -22.44
N THR A 200 -16.93 1.82 -22.48
CA THR A 200 -16.04 1.94 -23.62
C THR A 200 -15.93 0.61 -24.35
N ASN A 201 -16.50 0.49 -25.52
CA ASN A 201 -16.49 -0.74 -26.32
C ASN A 201 -15.09 -1.26 -26.67
N GLN A 202 -14.07 -0.42 -26.63
CA GLN A 202 -12.70 -0.76 -27.03
C GLN A 202 -12.01 -1.79 -26.11
N LEU A 203 -12.33 -1.81 -24.82
CA LEU A 203 -11.67 -2.68 -23.84
C LEU A 203 -12.55 -3.84 -23.33
N GLN A 204 -13.78 -3.97 -23.81
CA GLN A 204 -14.71 -5.03 -23.38
C GLN A 204 -14.19 -6.45 -23.64
N HIS A 205 -13.28 -6.63 -24.61
CA HIS A 205 -12.69 -7.94 -24.90
C HIS A 205 -11.59 -8.32 -23.90
N LEU A 206 -10.98 -7.35 -23.20
CA LEU A 206 -9.94 -7.57 -22.17
C LEU A 206 -10.52 -7.58 -20.75
N ILE A 207 -11.41 -6.61 -20.46
CA ILE A 207 -12.09 -6.50 -19.16
C ILE A 207 -13.59 -6.68 -19.39
N LYS A 208 -14.03 -7.94 -19.38
CA LYS A 208 -15.45 -8.27 -19.48
C LYS A 208 -16.04 -8.35 -18.08
N MET A 209 -16.90 -7.38 -17.75
CA MET A 209 -17.58 -7.30 -16.45
C MET A 209 -18.95 -8.00 -16.55
N TYR A 210 -19.23 -8.85 -15.58
CA TYR A 210 -20.54 -9.39 -15.29
C TYR A 210 -21.13 -8.65 -14.09
N GLU A 211 -22.43 -8.78 -13.83
CA GLU A 211 -23.12 -8.09 -12.72
C GLU A 211 -22.42 -8.31 -11.36
N GLU A 212 -22.03 -9.55 -11.06
CA GLU A 212 -21.29 -9.90 -9.85
C GLU A 212 -19.88 -9.26 -9.77
N ASP A 213 -19.27 -8.93 -10.91
CA ASP A 213 -17.96 -8.28 -10.95
C ASP A 213 -18.11 -6.78 -10.72
N GLU A 214 -19.23 -6.19 -11.14
CA GLU A 214 -19.57 -4.79 -10.88
C GLU A 214 -19.79 -4.55 -9.40
N ASP A 215 -20.57 -5.43 -8.74
CA ASP A 215 -20.77 -5.37 -7.28
C ASP A 215 -19.43 -5.43 -6.55
N LEU A 216 -18.54 -6.34 -6.96
CA LEU A 216 -17.21 -6.45 -6.34
C LEU A 216 -16.36 -5.19 -6.56
N LEU A 217 -16.43 -4.56 -7.74
CA LEU A 217 -15.71 -3.32 -8.02
C LEU A 217 -16.28 -2.15 -7.22
N GLU A 218 -17.59 -2.08 -7.03
CA GLU A 218 -18.22 -1.09 -6.15
C GLU A 218 -17.77 -1.28 -4.69
N ASP A 219 -17.70 -2.50 -4.21
CA ASP A 219 -17.16 -2.82 -2.88
C ASP A 219 -15.69 -2.34 -2.75
N VAL A 220 -14.85 -2.57 -3.77
CA VAL A 220 -13.47 -2.06 -3.79
C VAL A 220 -13.42 -0.54 -3.64
N ILE A 221 -14.28 0.17 -4.37
CA ILE A 221 -14.36 1.64 -4.32
C ILE A 221 -14.76 2.11 -2.92
N ILE A 222 -15.73 1.45 -2.30
CA ILE A 222 -16.20 1.74 -0.94
C ILE A 222 -15.07 1.53 0.07
N GLU A 223 -14.34 0.41 -0.01
CA GLU A 223 -13.23 0.10 0.90
C GLU A 223 -12.07 1.10 0.76
N TYR A 224 -11.69 1.47 -0.47
CA TYR A 224 -10.68 2.53 -0.68
C TYR A 224 -11.13 3.87 -0.11
N LYS A 225 -12.39 4.26 -0.32
CA LYS A 225 -12.94 5.50 0.21
C LYS A 225 -12.92 5.51 1.74
N GLN A 226 -13.34 4.41 2.36
CA GLN A 226 -13.28 4.26 3.81
C GLN A 226 -11.83 4.36 4.33
N ALA A 227 -10.87 3.73 3.63
CA ALA A 227 -9.47 3.80 4.01
C ALA A 227 -8.91 5.22 3.93
N ILE A 228 -9.27 5.99 2.90
CA ILE A 228 -8.91 7.42 2.75
C ILE A 228 -9.44 8.23 3.93
N GLU A 229 -10.73 8.10 4.24
CA GLU A 229 -11.36 8.83 5.35
C GLU A 229 -10.69 8.50 6.69
N MET A 230 -10.35 7.23 6.92
CA MET A 230 -9.65 6.79 8.14
C MET A 230 -8.23 7.35 8.24
N VAL A 231 -7.45 7.32 7.15
CA VAL A 231 -6.10 7.89 7.14
C VAL A 231 -6.13 9.37 7.41
N GLU A 232 -7.05 10.12 6.80
CA GLU A 232 -7.20 11.56 7.02
C GLU A 232 -7.55 11.86 8.49
N MET A 233 -8.50 11.13 9.05
CA MET A 233 -8.90 11.28 10.44
C MET A 233 -7.72 11.02 11.40
N TYR A 234 -7.01 9.91 11.23
CA TYR A 234 -5.87 9.57 12.11
C TYR A 234 -4.68 10.49 11.91
N SER A 235 -4.43 10.99 10.70
CA SER A 235 -3.41 12.01 10.46
C SER A 235 -3.73 13.32 11.20
N HIS A 236 -4.98 13.75 11.24
CA HIS A 236 -5.40 14.93 12.00
C HIS A 236 -5.23 14.73 13.51
N ILE A 237 -5.63 13.57 14.03
CA ILE A 237 -5.46 13.23 15.45
C ILE A 237 -3.97 13.25 15.82
N LEU A 238 -3.13 12.62 15.02
CA LEU A 238 -1.68 12.55 15.25
C LEU A 238 -1.03 13.93 15.23
N ASN A 239 -1.37 14.79 14.25
CA ASN A 239 -0.86 16.15 14.19
C ASN A 239 -1.25 16.96 15.43
N SER A 240 -2.51 16.89 15.85
CA SER A 240 -3.00 17.56 17.06
C SER A 240 -2.27 17.07 18.32
N MET A 241 -2.00 15.77 18.40
CA MET A 241 -1.24 15.16 19.48
C MET A 241 0.19 15.70 19.52
N MET A 242 0.88 15.76 18.39
CA MET A 242 2.25 16.30 18.29
C MET A 242 2.32 17.77 18.71
N GLU A 243 1.35 18.60 18.34
CA GLU A 243 1.27 19.99 18.77
C GLU A 243 1.11 20.13 20.28
N VAL A 244 0.26 19.30 20.89
CA VAL A 244 0.07 19.28 22.34
C VAL A 244 1.36 18.88 23.06
N PHE A 245 2.05 17.82 22.60
CA PHE A 245 3.33 17.41 23.21
C PHE A 245 4.42 18.46 23.04
N ALA A 246 4.56 19.10 21.89
CA ALA A 246 5.49 20.20 21.70
C ALA A 246 5.22 21.36 22.68
N SER A 247 3.95 21.70 22.92
CA SER A 247 3.54 22.71 23.90
C SER A 247 3.90 22.33 25.34
N ILE A 248 3.68 21.06 25.73
CA ILE A 248 4.03 20.56 27.06
C ILE A 248 5.53 20.59 27.28
N ILE A 249 6.34 20.17 26.32
CA ILE A 249 7.80 20.22 26.39
C ILE A 249 8.29 21.66 26.57
N ASN A 250 7.76 22.61 25.79
CA ASN A 250 8.09 24.02 25.91
C ASN A 250 7.72 24.58 27.30
N ASN A 251 6.56 24.21 27.83
CA ASN A 251 6.14 24.65 29.16
C ASN A 251 7.05 24.09 30.26
N ASN A 252 7.43 22.82 30.18
CA ASN A 252 8.35 22.20 31.14
C ASN A 252 9.73 22.84 31.09
N MET A 253 10.25 23.16 29.90
CA MET A 253 11.50 23.89 29.75
C MET A 253 11.42 25.28 30.39
N ASN A 254 10.31 26.00 30.20
CA ASN A 254 10.11 27.30 30.84
C ASN A 254 10.07 27.20 32.39
N LEU A 255 9.49 26.13 32.94
CA LEU A 255 9.50 25.89 34.40
C LEU A 255 10.93 25.65 34.92
N VAL A 256 11.71 24.82 34.22
CA VAL A 256 13.14 24.59 34.57
C VAL A 256 13.93 25.87 34.49
N MET A 257 13.77 26.70 33.46
CA MET A 257 14.43 27.97 33.30
C MET A 257 14.05 28.94 34.42
N LYS A 258 12.78 29.05 34.82
CA LYS A 258 12.33 29.86 35.96
C LYS A 258 12.94 29.37 37.29
N PHE A 259 13.01 28.07 37.49
CA PHE A 259 13.63 27.47 38.67
C PHE A 259 15.15 27.84 38.74
N LEU A 260 15.88 27.65 37.62
CA LEU A 260 17.32 28.03 37.54
C LEU A 260 17.53 29.51 37.78
N ALA A 261 16.71 30.36 37.17
CA ALA A 261 16.79 31.82 37.43
C ALA A 261 16.54 32.14 38.92
N GLY A 262 15.55 31.51 39.54
CA GLY A 262 15.29 31.67 40.97
C GLY A 262 16.49 31.26 41.86
N VAL A 263 17.09 30.09 41.59
CA VAL A 263 18.26 29.59 42.29
C VAL A 263 19.47 30.54 42.08
N THR A 264 19.68 31.04 40.87
CA THR A 264 20.77 32.00 40.57
C THR A 264 20.61 33.28 41.35
N ILE A 265 19.43 33.85 41.40
CA ILE A 265 19.13 35.05 42.19
C ILE A 265 19.40 34.80 43.70
N LEU A 266 18.93 33.65 44.19
CA LEU A 266 19.10 33.30 45.61
C LEU A 266 20.59 33.14 46.00
N LEU A 267 21.43 32.59 45.11
CA LEU A 267 22.86 32.47 45.29
C LEU A 267 23.62 33.81 45.13
N ALA A 268 23.08 34.75 44.35
CA ALA A 268 23.67 36.07 44.17
C ALA A 268 23.50 36.98 45.39
N ILE A 269 22.45 36.80 46.20
CA ILE A 269 22.21 37.65 47.39
C ILE A 269 23.36 37.57 48.40
N PRO A 270 23.89 36.42 48.85
CA PRO A 270 25.02 36.35 49.76
C PRO A 270 26.30 36.98 49.19
N THR A 271 26.55 36.82 47.89
CA THR A 271 27.74 37.39 47.22
C THR A 271 27.72 38.91 47.19
N VAL A 272 26.53 39.52 46.98
CA VAL A 272 26.35 40.97 47.02
C VAL A 272 26.46 41.52 48.44
N LEU A 273 26.06 40.74 49.47
CA LEU A 273 26.17 41.17 50.88
C LEU A 273 27.56 40.98 51.48
N SER A 274 28.38 40.09 50.90
CA SER A 274 29.74 39.79 51.41
C SER A 274 30.83 40.52 50.65
N GLY A 275 30.54 41.17 49.52
CA GLY A 275 31.49 42.05 48.79
C GLY A 275 31.17 43.50 48.99
#